data_5ab522f126c27107fec4f158b54896de
#
_entry.id   5ab522f126c27107fec4f158b54896de
#
_cell.length_a   1.000
_cell.length_b   1.000
_cell.length_c   1.000
_cell.angle_alpha   90.00
_cell.angle_beta   90.00
_cell.angle_gamma   90.00
#
_symmetry.space_group_name_H-M   'P 1'
#
loop_
_entity.id
_entity.type
_entity.pdbx_description
1 polymer ?
#
loop_
_entity_poly.entity_id
_entity_poly.type
_entity_poly.pdbx_seq_one_letter_code
_entity_poly.pdbx_strand_id
1 'polypeptide(L)'
;MNLRLLLGKGRPLSLLFSLQLLIIGANAQSHYTSSSVNILVSGTSSLHDWTMKDLKADCAATLDLNAAGQLDQLSTLSFATPVNALKSEHSGMDNNAYKALKSDQAPQISYVLSSATITQTSTGSTVTCKGKLTIAGTAKDEDLIAICKTNPDNTITVTGTKKISMSQYNIKPPTFMLGAVKTGNDIVLTFNLILKKA
;
A
#
# COMPACT_ATOMS: atom_id res chain seq x y z
N MET A 1 -34.37 12.74 -89.79
CA MET A 1 -33.34 13.45 -89.09
C MET A 1 -33.41 12.94 -87.65
N ASN A 2 -32.61 11.90 -87.32
CA ASN A 2 -32.73 11.12 -86.07
C ASN A 2 -31.62 11.54 -85.06
N LEU A 3 -32.05 12.12 -83.98
CA LEU A 3 -31.15 12.48 -82.86
C LEU A 3 -31.16 11.34 -81.84
N ARG A 4 -30.07 10.62 -81.75
CA ARG A 4 -29.85 9.55 -80.74
C ARG A 4 -29.32 10.19 -79.46
N LEU A 5 -30.05 10.05 -78.36
CA LEU A 5 -29.66 10.39 -77.01
C LEU A 5 -28.78 9.25 -76.44
N LEU A 6 -27.56 9.56 -76.10
CA LEU A 6 -26.64 8.63 -75.36
C LEU A 6 -26.86 8.77 -73.86
N LEU A 7 -27.51 7.76 -73.27
CA LEU A 7 -27.56 7.65 -71.80
C LEU A 7 -26.22 7.14 -71.26
N GLY A 8 -25.53 7.99 -70.54
CA GLY A 8 -24.34 7.64 -69.74
C GLY A 8 -24.74 6.85 -68.50
N LYS A 9 -24.21 5.60 -68.40
CA LYS A 9 -24.32 4.78 -67.18
C LYS A 9 -23.45 5.36 -66.07
N GLY A 10 -24.06 6.04 -65.12
CA GLY A 10 -23.39 6.41 -63.86
C GLY A 10 -23.17 5.18 -62.99
N ARG A 11 -21.91 4.89 -62.67
CA ARG A 11 -21.50 3.86 -61.69
C ARG A 11 -21.76 4.43 -60.30
N PRO A 12 -22.47 3.72 -59.42
CA PRO A 12 -22.58 4.16 -58.02
C PRO A 12 -21.22 4.00 -57.31
N LEU A 13 -20.64 5.09 -56.85
CA LEU A 13 -19.47 5.14 -56.01
C LEU A 13 -19.89 4.65 -54.63
N SER A 14 -19.64 3.37 -54.35
CA SER A 14 -19.89 2.74 -53.07
C SER A 14 -18.89 3.31 -52.05
N LEU A 15 -19.33 4.22 -51.20
CA LEU A 15 -18.58 4.76 -50.07
C LEU A 15 -18.56 3.70 -48.99
N LEU A 16 -17.48 2.86 -48.94
CA LEU A 16 -17.17 1.97 -47.82
C LEU A 16 -16.71 2.84 -46.63
N PHE A 17 -17.66 3.16 -45.74
CA PHE A 17 -17.38 3.77 -44.46
C PHE A 17 -16.84 2.69 -43.56
N SER A 18 -15.50 2.55 -43.50
CA SER A 18 -14.84 1.64 -42.54
C SER A 18 -14.96 2.20 -41.13
N LEU A 19 -15.90 1.67 -40.36
CA LEU A 19 -16.06 1.92 -38.94
C LEU A 19 -14.86 1.31 -38.22
N GLN A 20 -13.81 2.09 -37.94
CA GLN A 20 -12.72 1.70 -37.08
C GLN A 20 -13.26 1.65 -35.64
N LEU A 21 -13.51 0.44 -35.15
CA LEU A 21 -13.82 0.19 -33.74
C LEU A 21 -12.55 0.46 -32.93
N LEU A 22 -12.47 1.65 -32.33
CA LEU A 22 -11.47 1.95 -31.30
C LEU A 22 -11.76 1.05 -30.08
N ILE A 23 -11.07 -0.06 -29.98
CA ILE A 23 -11.02 -0.88 -28.75
C ILE A 23 -10.23 -0.06 -27.73
N ILE A 24 -10.92 0.77 -26.98
CA ILE A 24 -10.37 1.36 -25.75
C ILE A 24 -10.23 0.19 -24.80
N GLY A 25 -9.00 -0.31 -24.64
CA GLY A 25 -8.68 -1.32 -23.64
C GLY A 25 -9.00 -0.73 -22.25
N ALA A 26 -10.16 -1.07 -21.71
CA ALA A 26 -10.47 -0.81 -20.32
C ALA A 26 -9.50 -1.66 -19.49
N ASN A 27 -8.44 -1.06 -18.97
CA ASN A 27 -7.65 -1.69 -17.91
C ASN A 27 -8.59 -1.88 -16.73
N ALA A 28 -9.05 -3.11 -16.51
CA ALA A 28 -9.90 -3.44 -15.38
C ALA A 28 -9.03 -3.37 -14.11
N GLN A 29 -9.25 -2.33 -13.31
CA GLN A 29 -8.60 -2.19 -12.02
C GLN A 29 -8.83 -3.44 -11.20
N SER A 30 -7.74 -4.03 -10.70
CA SER A 30 -7.81 -5.26 -9.94
C SER A 30 -7.70 -4.97 -8.44
N HIS A 31 -8.59 -5.61 -7.69
CA HIS A 31 -8.59 -5.53 -6.24
C HIS A 31 -7.68 -6.60 -5.65
N TYR A 32 -6.84 -6.20 -4.71
CA TYR A 32 -5.89 -7.06 -4.02
C TYR A 32 -6.06 -6.94 -2.51
N THR A 33 -5.88 -8.05 -1.81
CA THR A 33 -5.91 -8.10 -0.35
C THR A 33 -4.68 -8.83 0.18
N SER A 34 -4.28 -8.54 1.42
CA SER A 34 -3.17 -9.23 2.05
C SER A 34 -3.49 -10.72 2.27
N SER A 35 -2.61 -11.60 1.80
CA SER A 35 -2.64 -13.05 2.10
C SER A 35 -1.60 -13.42 3.15
N SER A 36 -0.58 -12.59 3.34
CA SER A 36 0.43 -12.71 4.38
C SER A 36 0.88 -11.33 4.82
N VAL A 37 1.08 -11.19 6.12
CA VAL A 37 1.56 -9.95 6.74
C VAL A 37 2.66 -10.30 7.72
N ASN A 38 3.76 -9.57 7.65
CA ASN A 38 4.84 -9.60 8.63
C ASN A 38 5.35 -8.18 8.84
N ILE A 39 4.98 -7.59 9.95
CA ILE A 39 5.43 -6.26 10.35
C ILE A 39 6.29 -6.40 11.58
N LEU A 40 7.47 -5.80 11.55
CA LEU A 40 8.39 -5.72 12.65
C LEU A 40 8.52 -4.25 13.06
N VAL A 41 8.26 -3.98 14.32
CA VAL A 41 8.53 -2.69 14.95
C VAL A 41 9.73 -2.86 15.84
N SER A 42 10.80 -2.12 15.62
CA SER A 42 12.01 -2.15 16.43
C SER A 42 12.33 -0.77 16.99
N GLY A 43 12.91 -0.76 18.16
CA GLY A 43 13.36 0.44 18.85
C GLY A 43 14.45 0.13 19.87
N THR A 44 14.97 1.17 20.51
CA THR A 44 16.02 1.10 21.49
C THR A 44 15.50 1.36 22.90
N SER A 45 16.24 0.93 23.90
CA SER A 45 16.06 1.37 25.27
C SER A 45 17.43 1.58 25.94
N SER A 46 17.40 2.14 27.15
CA SER A 46 18.64 2.30 27.93
C SER A 46 19.24 0.96 28.39
N LEU A 47 18.55 -0.16 28.20
CA LEU A 47 19.00 -1.50 28.59
C LEU A 47 19.42 -2.33 27.36
N HIS A 48 18.54 -2.44 26.35
CA HIS A 48 18.77 -3.20 25.12
C HIS A 48 17.79 -2.75 24.03
N ASP A 49 18.03 -3.16 22.80
CA ASP A 49 17.09 -3.04 21.69
C ASP A 49 15.91 -3.98 21.92
N TRP A 50 14.77 -3.62 21.33
CA TRP A 50 13.54 -4.38 21.46
C TRP A 50 12.81 -4.48 20.13
N THR A 51 11.97 -5.51 20.00
CA THR A 51 11.13 -5.73 18.82
C THR A 51 9.72 -6.15 19.21
N MET A 52 8.76 -5.78 18.37
CA MET A 52 7.39 -6.30 18.37
C MET A 52 7.01 -6.70 16.96
N LYS A 53 6.16 -7.73 16.82
CA LYS A 53 5.67 -8.24 15.54
C LYS A 53 4.16 -8.08 15.43
N ASP A 54 3.68 -7.90 14.21
CA ASP A 54 2.28 -7.99 13.85
C ASP A 54 2.13 -8.88 12.63
N LEU A 55 1.30 -9.90 12.76
CA LEU A 55 0.99 -10.89 11.71
C LEU A 55 -0.51 -10.89 11.36
N LYS A 56 -1.29 -9.91 11.85
CA LYS A 56 -2.75 -9.87 11.75
C LYS A 56 -3.29 -8.61 11.09
N ALA A 57 -2.40 -7.77 10.55
CA ALA A 57 -2.86 -6.59 9.84
C ALA A 57 -3.56 -6.95 8.53
N ASP A 58 -4.50 -6.10 8.15
CA ASP A 58 -5.19 -6.17 6.86
C ASP A 58 -4.66 -5.08 5.93
N CYS A 59 -4.47 -5.42 4.68
CA CYS A 59 -4.13 -4.49 3.62
C CYS A 59 -5.01 -4.77 2.40
N ALA A 60 -5.65 -3.75 1.88
CA ALA A 60 -6.42 -3.80 0.64
C ALA A 60 -5.95 -2.70 -0.31
N ALA A 61 -5.82 -3.04 -1.59
CA ALA A 61 -5.36 -2.13 -2.62
C ALA A 61 -6.11 -2.34 -3.94
N THR A 62 -6.33 -1.27 -4.67
CA THR A 62 -6.77 -1.32 -6.06
C THR A 62 -5.61 -0.89 -6.93
N LEU A 63 -5.17 -1.75 -7.81
CA LEU A 63 -3.98 -1.54 -8.61
C LEU A 63 -4.10 -2.18 -10.00
N ASP A 64 -3.23 -1.74 -10.90
CA ASP A 64 -3.11 -2.27 -12.25
C ASP A 64 -1.69 -2.74 -12.51
N LEU A 65 -1.57 -3.83 -13.28
CA LEU A 65 -0.31 -4.32 -13.80
C LEU A 65 -0.26 -4.04 -15.31
N ASN A 66 0.92 -3.65 -15.81
CA ASN A 66 1.16 -3.51 -17.24
C ASN A 66 1.25 -4.89 -17.94
N ALA A 67 1.39 -4.90 -19.27
CA ALA A 67 1.51 -6.12 -20.06
C ALA A 67 2.73 -6.99 -19.68
N ALA A 68 3.75 -6.42 -19.06
CA ALA A 68 4.93 -7.14 -18.54
C ALA A 68 4.71 -7.67 -17.10
N GLY A 69 3.51 -7.50 -16.52
CA GLY A 69 3.20 -7.93 -15.16
C GLY A 69 3.79 -7.04 -14.07
N GLN A 70 4.26 -5.84 -14.41
CA GLN A 70 4.80 -4.89 -13.43
C GLN A 70 3.70 -3.95 -12.95
N LEU A 71 3.79 -3.49 -11.71
CA LEU A 71 2.85 -2.54 -11.13
C LEU A 71 2.90 -1.21 -11.93
N ASP A 72 1.77 -0.83 -12.52
CA ASP A 72 1.62 0.36 -13.35
C ASP A 72 0.89 1.49 -12.63
N GLN A 73 -0.17 1.15 -11.90
CA GLN A 73 -0.97 2.10 -11.15
C GLN A 73 -1.34 1.55 -9.77
N LEU A 74 -1.38 2.42 -8.77
CA LEU A 74 -1.94 2.17 -7.45
C LEU A 74 -2.96 3.28 -7.17
N SER A 75 -4.24 2.93 -7.28
CA SER A 75 -5.36 3.88 -7.16
C SER A 75 -5.83 4.04 -5.73
N THR A 76 -5.89 2.95 -4.97
CA THR A 76 -6.26 2.97 -3.55
C THR A 76 -5.36 2.03 -2.76
N LEU A 77 -5.10 2.37 -1.51
CA LEU A 77 -4.50 1.50 -0.52
C LEU A 77 -5.02 1.87 0.86
N SER A 78 -5.51 0.87 1.57
CA SER A 78 -5.85 0.95 2.98
C SER A 78 -5.14 -0.15 3.74
N PHE A 79 -4.54 0.21 4.86
CA PHE A 79 -3.92 -0.69 5.81
C PHE A 79 -4.53 -0.45 7.17
N ALA A 80 -4.79 -1.51 7.92
CA ALA A 80 -5.29 -1.41 9.28
C ALA A 80 -4.79 -2.59 10.13
N THR A 81 -4.47 -2.30 11.39
CA THR A 81 -4.14 -3.33 12.36
C THR A 81 -4.66 -2.98 13.74
N PRO A 82 -5.23 -3.93 14.50
CA PRO A 82 -5.52 -3.73 15.92
C PRO A 82 -4.23 -3.50 16.72
N VAL A 83 -4.24 -2.54 17.63
CA VAL A 83 -3.06 -2.27 18.50
C VAL A 83 -2.63 -3.51 19.28
N ASN A 84 -3.58 -4.35 19.71
CA ASN A 84 -3.31 -5.58 20.47
C ASN A 84 -2.78 -6.75 19.60
N ALA A 85 -2.72 -6.58 18.28
CA ALA A 85 -2.04 -7.52 17.38
C ALA A 85 -0.51 -7.39 17.44
N LEU A 86 0.01 -6.23 17.89
CA LEU A 86 1.42 -6.05 18.17
C LEU A 86 1.83 -6.90 19.36
N LYS A 87 2.78 -7.81 19.15
CA LYS A 87 3.27 -8.76 20.15
C LYS A 87 4.78 -8.75 20.23
N SER A 88 5.27 -8.76 21.45
CA SER A 88 6.65 -9.11 21.79
C SER A 88 6.70 -10.51 22.43
N GLU A 89 7.86 -10.95 22.86
CA GLU A 89 8.01 -12.17 23.63
C GLU A 89 7.65 -11.99 25.13
N HIS A 90 7.31 -10.75 25.53
CA HIS A 90 7.09 -10.36 26.93
C HIS A 90 5.74 -9.64 27.10
N SER A 91 4.81 -10.26 27.79
CA SER A 91 3.47 -9.70 28.04
C SER A 91 3.50 -8.34 28.77
N GLY A 92 4.49 -8.13 29.65
CA GLY A 92 4.70 -6.82 30.30
C GLY A 92 5.04 -5.71 29.32
N MET A 93 5.84 -6.01 28.30
CA MET A 93 6.17 -5.07 27.22
C MET A 93 4.93 -4.82 26.35
N ASP A 94 4.17 -5.87 26.00
CA ASP A 94 2.94 -5.74 25.22
C ASP A 94 1.95 -4.78 25.91
N ASN A 95 1.70 -4.99 27.21
CA ASN A 95 0.80 -4.16 28.01
C ASN A 95 1.24 -2.70 28.08
N ASN A 96 2.55 -2.45 28.18
CA ASN A 96 3.06 -1.08 28.18
C ASN A 96 2.94 -0.42 26.80
N ALA A 97 3.17 -1.17 25.73
CA ALA A 97 2.94 -0.69 24.36
C ALA A 97 1.46 -0.34 24.13
N TYR A 98 0.52 -1.18 24.57
CA TYR A 98 -0.91 -0.91 24.44
C TYR A 98 -1.36 0.33 25.19
N LYS A 99 -0.84 0.54 26.42
CA LYS A 99 -1.09 1.77 27.19
C LYS A 99 -0.51 3.00 26.46
N ALA A 100 0.72 2.93 25.97
CA ALA A 100 1.36 4.03 25.26
C ALA A 100 0.62 4.37 23.95
N LEU A 101 0.13 3.35 23.23
CA LEU A 101 -0.67 3.47 22.02
C LEU A 101 -2.14 3.81 22.29
N LYS A 102 -2.56 3.92 23.56
CA LYS A 102 -3.93 4.24 23.97
C LYS A 102 -4.95 3.27 23.39
N SER A 103 -4.69 1.96 23.45
CA SER A 103 -5.49 0.92 22.80
C SER A 103 -6.98 0.97 23.14
N ASP A 104 -7.37 1.42 24.34
CA ASP A 104 -8.76 1.54 24.76
C ASP A 104 -9.51 2.69 24.07
N GLN A 105 -8.80 3.74 23.63
CA GLN A 105 -9.35 4.94 22.99
C GLN A 105 -9.10 4.97 21.48
N ALA A 106 -7.99 4.38 21.06
CA ALA A 106 -7.54 4.28 19.68
C ALA A 106 -7.09 2.83 19.39
N PRO A 107 -8.04 1.89 19.27
CA PRO A 107 -7.75 0.45 19.20
C PRO A 107 -7.08 0.02 17.89
N GLN A 108 -6.95 0.92 16.91
CA GLN A 108 -6.45 0.61 15.58
C GLN A 108 -5.36 1.58 15.15
N ILE A 109 -4.34 1.04 14.47
CA ILE A 109 -3.38 1.79 13.67
C ILE A 109 -3.80 1.64 12.21
N SER A 110 -3.80 2.73 11.44
CA SER A 110 -4.22 2.69 10.03
C SER A 110 -3.39 3.61 9.14
N TYR A 111 -3.28 3.22 7.87
CA TYR A 111 -2.74 4.06 6.81
C TYR A 111 -3.70 4.07 5.62
N VAL A 112 -3.97 5.27 5.10
CA VAL A 112 -4.83 5.47 3.92
C VAL A 112 -4.06 6.27 2.89
N LEU A 113 -3.97 5.74 1.68
CA LEU A 113 -3.30 6.36 0.55
C LEU A 113 -4.04 7.63 0.10
N SER A 114 -3.30 8.68 -0.19
CA SER A 114 -3.78 9.89 -0.89
C SER A 114 -3.31 9.91 -2.34
N SER A 115 -2.07 9.52 -2.61
CA SER A 115 -1.51 9.40 -3.96
C SER A 115 -0.30 8.47 -3.96
N ALA A 116 0.01 7.90 -5.12
CA ALA A 116 1.20 7.08 -5.33
C ALA A 116 1.97 7.53 -6.58
N THR A 117 3.28 7.39 -6.53
CA THR A 117 4.18 7.50 -7.68
C THR A 117 4.94 6.20 -7.81
N ILE A 118 4.97 5.64 -9.04
CA ILE A 118 5.58 4.35 -9.32
C ILE A 118 6.78 4.58 -10.25
N THR A 119 7.92 4.01 -9.87
CA THR A 119 9.14 4.00 -10.69
C THR A 119 9.52 2.56 -10.95
N GLN A 120 9.60 2.18 -12.22
CA GLN A 120 10.02 0.84 -12.62
C GLN A 120 11.51 0.63 -12.38
N THR A 121 11.87 -0.57 -11.93
CA THR A 121 13.26 -1.01 -11.73
C THR A 121 13.48 -2.36 -12.43
N SER A 122 14.72 -2.81 -12.52
CA SER A 122 15.05 -4.10 -13.11
C SER A 122 14.49 -5.31 -12.34
N THR A 123 14.13 -5.12 -11.06
CA THR A 123 13.68 -6.22 -10.16
C THR A 123 12.25 -6.06 -9.65
N GLY A 124 11.52 -5.04 -10.11
CA GLY A 124 10.17 -4.73 -9.68
C GLY A 124 9.84 -3.26 -9.82
N SER A 125 9.07 -2.71 -8.90
CA SER A 125 8.69 -1.29 -8.90
C SER A 125 8.97 -0.67 -7.53
N THR A 126 9.52 0.53 -7.51
CA THR A 126 9.56 1.36 -6.29
C THR A 126 8.31 2.23 -6.28
N VAL A 127 7.55 2.16 -5.20
CA VAL A 127 6.32 2.92 -4.99
C VAL A 127 6.52 3.91 -3.87
N THR A 128 6.37 5.19 -4.17
CA THR A 128 6.29 6.25 -3.16
C THR A 128 4.82 6.56 -2.91
N CYS A 129 4.33 6.17 -1.76
CA CYS A 129 2.96 6.42 -1.30
C CYS A 129 2.93 7.66 -0.43
N LYS A 130 2.08 8.63 -0.76
CA LYS A 130 1.71 9.72 0.14
C LYS A 130 0.36 9.39 0.75
N GLY A 131 0.24 9.51 2.05
CA GLY A 131 -1.00 9.11 2.72
C GLY A 131 -1.05 9.58 4.17
N LYS A 132 -2.09 9.15 4.83
CA LYS A 132 -2.36 9.51 6.22
C LYS A 132 -2.16 8.30 7.13
N LEU A 133 -1.16 8.36 8.01
CA LEU A 133 -0.89 7.37 9.04
C LEU A 133 -1.52 7.84 10.36
N THR A 134 -2.34 6.99 10.96
CA THR A 134 -2.99 7.25 12.25
C THR A 134 -2.45 6.29 13.30
N ILE A 135 -1.85 6.82 14.37
CA ILE A 135 -1.34 6.06 15.51
C ILE A 135 -1.81 6.75 16.80
N ALA A 136 -2.26 5.98 17.77
CA ALA A 136 -2.73 6.46 19.07
C ALA A 136 -3.77 7.62 18.95
N GLY A 137 -4.64 7.57 17.93
CA GLY A 137 -5.64 8.58 17.62
C GLY A 137 -5.09 9.86 16.96
N THR A 138 -3.78 9.94 16.71
CA THR A 138 -3.16 11.08 16.03
C THR A 138 -2.90 10.73 14.57
N ALA A 139 -3.47 11.52 13.65
CA ALA A 139 -3.28 11.36 12.21
C ALA A 139 -2.19 12.32 11.69
N LYS A 140 -1.27 11.82 10.86
CA LYS A 140 -0.21 12.58 10.21
C LYS A 140 -0.11 12.21 8.74
N ASP A 141 0.23 13.17 7.91
CA ASP A 141 0.62 12.90 6.53
C ASP A 141 2.02 12.31 6.53
N GLU A 142 2.16 11.14 5.92
CA GLU A 142 3.39 10.35 5.91
C GLU A 142 3.66 9.76 4.53
N ASP A 143 4.89 9.88 4.09
CA ASP A 143 5.37 9.23 2.89
C ASP A 143 5.94 7.86 3.25
N LEU A 144 5.46 6.81 2.56
CA LEU A 144 5.99 5.45 2.63
C LEU A 144 6.64 5.09 1.31
N ILE A 145 7.82 4.49 1.37
CA ILE A 145 8.50 3.94 0.20
C ILE A 145 8.45 2.42 0.31
N ALA A 146 7.92 1.77 -0.72
CA ALA A 146 7.83 0.33 -0.82
C ALA A 146 8.48 -0.17 -2.11
N ILE A 147 9.06 -1.37 -2.05
CA ILE A 147 9.48 -2.15 -3.21
C ILE A 147 8.39 -3.18 -3.45
N CYS A 148 7.79 -3.16 -4.64
CA CYS A 148 6.77 -4.10 -5.07
C CYS A 148 7.34 -5.02 -6.15
N LYS A 149 7.15 -6.32 -5.97
CA LYS A 149 7.57 -7.35 -6.93
C LYS A 149 6.40 -8.28 -7.21
N THR A 150 6.03 -8.42 -8.47
CA THR A 150 5.06 -9.42 -8.90
C THR A 150 5.74 -10.80 -8.93
N ASN A 151 5.10 -11.78 -8.31
CA ASN A 151 5.57 -13.16 -8.23
C ASN A 151 5.01 -13.99 -9.40
N PRO A 152 5.60 -15.17 -9.71
CA PRO A 152 5.12 -16.04 -10.78
C PRO A 152 3.67 -16.52 -10.63
N ASP A 153 3.14 -16.55 -9.39
CA ASP A 153 1.76 -16.89 -9.04
C ASP A 153 0.78 -15.70 -9.09
N ASN A 154 1.23 -14.56 -9.65
CA ASN A 154 0.50 -13.28 -9.72
C ASN A 154 0.19 -12.64 -8.36
N THR A 155 0.80 -13.10 -7.28
CA THR A 155 0.82 -12.33 -6.03
C THR A 155 1.85 -11.20 -6.11
N ILE A 156 1.73 -10.22 -5.22
CA ILE A 156 2.65 -9.08 -5.16
C ILE A 156 3.31 -9.06 -3.79
N THR A 157 4.63 -9.20 -3.76
CA THR A 157 5.43 -8.98 -2.55
C THR A 157 5.68 -7.47 -2.40
N VAL A 158 5.35 -6.94 -1.23
CA VAL A 158 5.52 -5.52 -0.88
C VAL A 158 6.42 -5.42 0.34
N THR A 159 7.57 -4.78 0.20
CA THR A 159 8.54 -4.61 1.29
C THR A 159 8.95 -3.16 1.46
N GLY A 160 9.25 -2.78 2.69
CA GLY A 160 9.77 -1.44 2.97
C GLY A 160 10.12 -1.22 4.42
N THR A 161 10.67 -0.05 4.69
CA THR A 161 11.02 0.42 6.03
C THR A 161 10.61 1.88 6.21
N LYS A 162 10.22 2.24 7.43
CA LYS A 162 9.89 3.61 7.81
C LYS A 162 10.40 3.92 9.20
N LYS A 163 11.11 5.02 9.37
CA LYS A 163 11.41 5.58 10.69
C LYS A 163 10.26 6.46 11.15
N ILE A 164 9.88 6.33 12.41
CA ILE A 164 8.79 7.07 13.05
C ILE A 164 9.28 7.53 14.42
N SER A 165 9.03 8.79 14.77
CA SER A 165 9.26 9.29 16.12
C SER A 165 7.94 9.26 16.91
N MET A 166 7.91 8.57 18.05
CA MET A 166 6.71 8.40 18.88
C MET A 166 6.08 9.75 19.28
N SER A 167 6.92 10.73 19.58
CA SER A 167 6.48 12.08 19.97
C SER A 167 5.68 12.81 18.89
N GLN A 168 5.91 12.50 17.60
CA GLN A 168 5.12 13.07 16.49
C GLN A 168 3.64 12.62 16.55
N TYR A 169 3.37 11.46 17.18
CA TYR A 169 2.03 10.92 17.37
C TYR A 169 1.48 11.14 18.79
N ASN A 170 2.03 12.10 19.53
CA ASN A 170 1.65 12.38 20.92
C ASN A 170 1.78 11.15 21.83
N ILE A 171 2.74 10.28 21.53
CA ILE A 171 3.08 9.13 22.34
C ILE A 171 4.32 9.48 23.16
N LYS A 172 4.20 9.39 24.48
CA LYS A 172 5.35 9.48 25.37
C LYS A 172 6.03 8.12 25.39
N PRO A 173 7.33 8.05 25.05
CA PRO A 173 8.07 6.79 25.11
C PRO A 173 7.92 6.12 26.49
N PRO A 174 7.55 4.82 26.53
CA PRO A 174 7.35 4.12 27.80
C PRO A 174 8.62 4.05 28.63
N THR A 175 8.44 3.99 29.96
CA THR A 175 9.52 3.70 30.90
C THR A 175 9.15 2.49 31.73
N PHE A 176 10.15 1.76 32.22
CA PHE A 176 9.97 0.54 33.01
C PHE A 176 10.76 0.64 34.31
N MET A 177 10.47 -0.25 35.26
CA MET A 177 11.20 -0.34 36.55
C MET A 177 11.26 1.02 37.23
N LEU A 178 10.11 1.68 37.43
CA LEU A 178 9.99 3.01 38.06
C LEU A 178 10.82 4.10 37.36
N GLY A 179 11.01 3.98 36.02
CA GLY A 179 11.75 4.95 35.22
C GLY A 179 13.24 4.65 35.04
N ALA A 180 13.75 3.56 35.62
CA ALA A 180 15.16 3.16 35.46
C ALA A 180 15.47 2.76 34.01
N VAL A 181 14.55 2.12 33.31
CA VAL A 181 14.66 1.78 31.88
C VAL A 181 13.83 2.75 31.08
N LYS A 182 14.46 3.42 30.11
CA LYS A 182 13.82 4.41 29.26
C LYS A 182 13.83 3.92 27.80
N THR A 183 12.68 3.92 27.14
CA THR A 183 12.56 3.63 25.71
C THR A 183 13.01 4.84 24.89
N GLY A 184 13.73 4.60 23.77
CA GLY A 184 14.05 5.64 22.79
C GLY A 184 12.78 6.17 22.10
N ASN A 185 12.85 7.39 21.59
CA ASN A 185 11.71 8.03 20.91
C ASN A 185 11.50 7.51 19.47
N ASP A 186 12.57 7.06 18.83
CA ASP A 186 12.54 6.65 17.43
C ASP A 186 12.35 5.13 17.33
N ILE A 187 11.48 4.74 16.42
CA ILE A 187 11.23 3.35 16.04
C ILE A 187 11.45 3.16 14.55
N VAL A 188 11.76 1.93 14.15
CA VAL A 188 11.84 1.50 12.76
C VAL A 188 10.73 0.49 12.53
N LEU A 189 9.86 0.82 11.59
CA LEU A 189 8.87 -0.08 11.04
C LEU A 189 9.48 -0.79 9.82
N THR A 190 9.51 -2.11 9.81
CA THR A 190 9.84 -2.93 8.64
C THR A 190 8.62 -3.76 8.29
N PHE A 191 8.22 -3.76 7.02
CA PHE A 191 7.05 -4.52 6.58
C PHE A 191 7.38 -5.41 5.37
N ASN A 192 6.77 -6.58 5.39
CA ASN A 192 6.77 -7.54 4.28
C ASN A 192 5.35 -8.11 4.16
N LEU A 193 4.66 -7.76 3.08
CA LEU A 193 3.30 -8.17 2.79
C LEU A 193 3.29 -8.98 1.49
N ILE A 194 2.37 -9.94 1.41
CA ILE A 194 2.02 -10.60 0.16
C ILE A 194 0.56 -10.26 -0.14
N LEU A 195 0.33 -9.59 -1.25
CA LEU A 195 -1.00 -9.25 -1.74
C LEU A 195 -1.40 -10.28 -2.80
N LYS A 196 -2.64 -10.76 -2.73
CA LYS A 196 -3.27 -11.62 -3.75
C LYS A 196 -4.48 -10.92 -4.33
N LYS A 197 -4.78 -11.21 -5.57
CA LYS A 197 -6.00 -10.75 -6.22
C LYS A 197 -7.22 -11.34 -5.48
N ALA A 198 -8.18 -10.47 -5.16
CA ALA A 198 -9.42 -10.84 -4.46
C ALA A 198 -10.42 -11.51 -5.39
#